data_0f6a3ead1ef68478cc50a460ed47404b
#
_entry.id   0f6a3ead1ef68478cc50a460ed47404b
#
_cell.length_a   1.000
_cell.length_b   1.000
_cell.length_c   1.000
_cell.angle_alpha   90.00
_cell.angle_beta   90.00
_cell.angle_gamma   90.00
#
_symmetry.space_group_name_H-M   'P 1'
#
loop_
_entity.id
_entity.type
_entity.pdbx_description
1 polymer ?
#
loop_
_entity_poly.entity_id
_entity_poly.type
_entity_poly.pdbx_seq_one_letter_code
_entity_poly.pdbx_strand_id
1 'polypeptide(L)'
;MATVDLGKIKQVFRGTYNNSTAYAVDDLVAFTDGSVTSTYICTTATTGNNPSSGGTAHANWAYVAKGQATSPTTTQGDLVFRGASADQRLAIGTAGQVLKVNSSANGYEFGTGGGVIQTKSAFTQATQTTNSGSFVDCTGLSVTITPTSSSNKILVLYSFCFGISGQHGGFRLMRDSTPIGNGAGAGNRVPCLAFFYGYNHNEYDMERYGGNYLDSPGDTNAHTYKIQMATPHSPGNNHVHFNYQYNDTNQNHTGRGSSTITVMEVIP
;
A
#
# COMPACT_ATOMS: atom_id res chain seq x y z
N MET A 1 44.87 74.44 2.81
CA MET A 1 44.49 73.18 2.15
C MET A 1 43.56 72.47 3.10
N ALA A 2 42.35 72.14 2.68
CA ALA A 2 41.47 71.36 3.50
C ALA A 2 41.93 69.88 3.45
N THR A 3 42.25 69.34 4.61
CA THR A 3 42.55 67.88 4.76
C THR A 3 41.26 67.10 4.62
N VAL A 4 41.16 66.32 3.59
CA VAL A 4 40.06 65.39 3.48
C VAL A 4 40.43 64.19 4.34
N ASP A 5 39.75 64.01 5.47
CA ASP A 5 39.83 62.82 6.27
C ASP A 5 39.03 61.73 5.54
N LEU A 6 39.77 60.83 4.91
CA LEU A 6 39.14 59.71 4.14
C LEU A 6 38.55 58.61 5.01
N GLY A 7 38.46 58.79 6.35
CA GLY A 7 37.94 57.82 7.26
C GLY A 7 38.63 56.45 7.15
N LYS A 8 38.29 55.47 7.95
CA LYS A 8 38.77 54.09 7.84
C LYS A 8 38.12 53.42 6.62
N ILE A 9 38.84 53.39 5.49
CA ILE A 9 38.38 52.72 4.27
C ILE A 9 38.69 51.19 4.30
N LYS A 10 39.25 50.69 5.39
CA LYS A 10 39.74 49.30 5.42
C LYS A 10 39.00 48.48 6.48
N GLN A 11 38.11 47.64 6.02
CA GLN A 11 37.62 46.50 6.81
C GLN A 11 38.79 45.56 7.14
N VAL A 12 38.92 45.13 8.40
CA VAL A 12 40.04 44.28 8.84
C VAL A 12 39.47 42.90 9.19
N PHE A 13 39.83 41.88 8.39
CA PHE A 13 39.49 40.50 8.73
C PHE A 13 40.40 40.03 9.89
N ARG A 14 39.77 39.73 11.01
CA ARG A 14 40.42 39.31 12.27
C ARG A 14 40.47 37.80 12.45
N GLY A 15 40.06 37.02 11.43
CA GLY A 15 39.98 35.56 11.51
C GLY A 15 38.73 35.05 12.19
N THR A 16 38.84 33.91 12.86
CA THR A 16 37.74 33.34 13.64
C THR A 16 37.50 34.15 14.89
N TYR A 17 36.22 34.43 15.21
CA TYR A 17 35.85 35.14 16.42
C TYR A 17 36.41 34.47 17.68
N ASN A 18 36.91 35.29 18.58
CA ASN A 18 37.38 34.87 19.90
C ASN A 18 36.77 35.76 20.97
N ASN A 19 36.12 35.14 21.96
CA ASN A 19 35.35 35.82 23.00
C ASN A 19 36.19 36.75 23.91
N SER A 20 37.50 36.54 23.98
CA SER A 20 38.44 37.36 24.78
C SER A 20 39.07 38.52 24.00
N THR A 21 38.81 38.62 22.70
CA THR A 21 39.36 39.67 21.83
C THR A 21 38.44 40.88 21.81
N ALA A 22 39.06 42.09 21.95
CA ALA A 22 38.32 43.34 21.73
C ALA A 22 38.25 43.62 20.21
N TYR A 23 37.04 43.83 19.72
CA TYR A 23 36.77 44.16 18.32
C TYR A 23 36.32 45.62 18.21
N ALA A 24 36.89 46.29 17.21
CA ALA A 24 36.52 47.66 16.85
C ALA A 24 35.49 47.65 15.72
N VAL A 25 34.80 48.77 15.52
CA VAL A 25 33.92 48.98 14.38
C VAL A 25 34.71 48.70 13.09
N ASP A 26 34.07 48.03 12.12
CA ASP A 26 34.61 47.56 10.83
C ASP A 26 35.56 46.34 10.90
N ASP A 27 35.79 45.76 12.09
CA ASP A 27 36.43 44.46 12.19
C ASP A 27 35.50 43.37 11.63
N LEU A 28 36.04 42.48 10.78
CA LEU A 28 35.37 41.32 10.22
C LEU A 28 35.83 40.05 10.92
N VAL A 29 34.88 39.16 11.21
CA VAL A 29 35.18 37.85 11.80
C VAL A 29 34.36 36.75 11.14
N ALA A 30 34.90 35.54 11.13
CA ALA A 30 34.14 34.32 10.91
C ALA A 30 33.64 33.77 12.24
N PHE A 31 32.38 33.41 12.34
CA PHE A 31 31.81 32.81 13.53
C PHE A 31 30.86 31.68 13.15
N THR A 32 30.91 30.56 13.89
CA THR A 32 30.06 29.41 13.70
C THR A 32 28.98 29.39 14.77
N ASP A 33 27.72 29.56 14.34
CA ASP A 33 26.53 29.46 15.16
C ASP A 33 25.83 28.13 14.84
N GLY A 34 25.88 27.19 15.78
CA GLY A 34 25.48 25.82 15.53
C GLY A 34 26.33 25.12 14.47
N SER A 35 25.76 24.81 13.30
CA SER A 35 26.48 24.24 12.16
C SER A 35 26.77 25.23 11.03
N VAL A 36 26.43 26.52 11.21
CA VAL A 36 26.52 27.53 10.15
C VAL A 36 27.64 28.51 10.44
N THR A 37 28.66 28.51 9.58
CA THR A 37 29.72 29.52 9.63
C THR A 37 29.34 30.72 8.76
N SER A 38 29.35 31.91 9.33
CA SER A 38 29.02 33.17 8.67
C SER A 38 30.13 34.20 8.89
N THR A 39 30.18 35.21 8.04
CA THR A 39 31.07 36.37 8.22
C THR A 39 30.26 37.54 8.76
N TYR A 40 30.81 38.16 9.81
CA TYR A 40 30.18 39.29 10.50
C TYR A 40 31.10 40.51 10.48
N ILE A 41 30.50 41.69 10.50
CA ILE A 41 31.15 42.96 10.73
C ILE A 41 30.74 43.51 12.09
N CYS A 42 31.72 43.99 12.84
CA CYS A 42 31.47 44.70 14.10
C CYS A 42 30.90 46.10 13.80
N THR A 43 29.69 46.35 14.27
CA THR A 43 28.97 47.63 14.10
C THR A 43 29.12 48.54 15.33
N THR A 44 29.39 47.94 16.48
CA THR A 44 29.67 48.66 17.75
C THR A 44 30.77 47.91 18.47
N ALA A 45 31.83 48.63 18.90
CA ALA A 45 32.97 48.02 19.55
C ALA A 45 32.55 47.14 20.71
N THR A 46 33.13 45.94 20.79
CA THR A 46 32.65 44.90 21.72
C THR A 46 33.74 43.91 22.11
N THR A 47 33.56 43.32 23.28
CA THR A 47 34.35 42.17 23.76
C THR A 47 33.37 41.20 24.42
N GLY A 48 33.51 39.90 24.20
CA GLY A 48 32.71 38.89 24.89
C GLY A 48 31.29 38.67 24.33
N ASN A 49 30.89 39.38 23.27
CA ASN A 49 29.57 39.21 22.65
C ASN A 49 29.69 38.40 21.35
N ASN A 50 29.20 37.18 21.38
CA ASN A 50 29.17 36.33 20.18
C ASN A 50 28.45 37.03 19.03
N PRO A 51 28.95 36.95 17.79
CA PRO A 51 28.35 37.58 16.63
C PRO A 51 26.90 37.20 16.35
N SER A 52 26.46 35.96 16.71
CA SER A 52 25.08 35.54 16.61
C SER A 52 24.73 34.43 17.60
N SER A 53 23.44 34.18 17.77
CA SER A 53 22.89 33.05 18.51
C SER A 53 21.59 32.61 17.86
N GLY A 54 21.50 31.32 17.53
CA GLY A 54 20.32 30.76 16.89
C GLY A 54 19.97 31.38 15.52
N GLY A 55 21.01 31.84 14.77
CA GLY A 55 20.85 32.46 13.45
C GLY A 55 20.46 33.94 13.48
N THR A 56 20.38 34.56 14.66
CA THR A 56 20.12 36.02 14.84
C THR A 56 21.38 36.73 15.22
N ALA A 57 21.78 37.80 14.47
CA ALA A 57 22.94 38.60 14.78
C ALA A 57 22.77 39.35 16.10
N HIS A 58 23.84 39.42 16.90
CA HIS A 58 23.88 40.25 18.11
C HIS A 58 23.88 41.75 17.74
N ALA A 59 23.36 42.61 18.61
CA ALA A 59 23.23 44.04 18.36
C ALA A 59 24.55 44.75 17.96
N ASN A 60 25.71 44.21 18.39
CA ASN A 60 27.04 44.74 18.05
C ASN A 60 27.60 44.25 16.70
N TRP A 61 26.88 43.38 16.03
CA TRP A 61 27.34 42.70 14.82
C TRP A 61 26.28 42.72 13.72
N ALA A 62 26.71 42.75 12.47
CA ALA A 62 25.86 42.57 11.32
C ALA A 62 26.43 41.46 10.42
N TYR A 63 25.57 40.74 9.72
CA TYR A 63 25.99 39.79 8.70
C TYR A 63 26.60 40.52 7.51
N VAL A 64 27.78 40.09 7.07
CA VAL A 64 28.34 40.43 5.77
C VAL A 64 28.04 39.33 4.76
N ALA A 65 28.24 38.08 5.16
CA ALA A 65 27.88 36.92 4.40
C ALA A 65 27.28 35.88 5.35
N LYS A 66 26.01 35.59 5.18
CA LYS A 66 25.33 34.55 5.94
C LYS A 66 25.65 33.21 5.32
N GLY A 67 26.27 32.32 6.09
CA GLY A 67 26.47 30.94 5.71
C GLY A 67 25.15 30.22 5.59
N GLN A 68 25.17 29.14 4.87
CA GLN A 68 24.03 28.25 4.73
C GLN A 68 24.28 26.95 5.51
N ALA A 69 23.27 26.42 6.17
CA ALA A 69 23.40 25.12 6.80
C ALA A 69 23.70 24.07 5.71
N THR A 70 24.62 23.17 6.01
CA THR A 70 24.88 22.03 5.12
C THR A 70 23.59 21.17 5.02
N SER A 71 23.29 20.75 3.80
CA SER A 71 22.16 19.85 3.62
C SER A 71 22.32 18.60 4.50
N PRO A 72 21.29 18.17 5.21
CA PRO A 72 21.36 16.95 6.01
C PRO A 72 21.40 15.67 5.15
N THR A 73 21.22 15.78 3.81
CA THR A 73 21.25 14.64 2.90
C THR A 73 22.67 14.08 2.77
N THR A 74 22.81 12.77 2.75
CA THR A 74 24.09 12.07 2.65
C THR A 74 24.13 11.06 1.51
N THR A 75 23.00 10.71 0.95
CA THR A 75 22.84 9.67 -0.07
C THR A 75 21.91 10.17 -1.18
N GLN A 76 22.16 9.72 -2.41
CA GLN A 76 21.27 10.01 -3.54
C GLN A 76 19.84 9.51 -3.24
N GLY A 77 18.85 10.37 -3.46
CA GLY A 77 17.44 10.06 -3.22
C GLY A 77 16.95 10.40 -1.81
N ASP A 78 17.82 10.87 -0.92
CA ASP A 78 17.40 11.40 0.38
C ASP A 78 16.48 12.61 0.20
N LEU A 79 15.51 12.75 1.11
CA LEU A 79 14.63 13.91 1.19
C LEU A 79 14.97 14.75 2.42
N VAL A 80 14.72 16.06 2.31
CA VAL A 80 14.77 16.98 3.45
C VAL A 80 13.35 17.42 3.78
N PHE A 81 13.00 17.36 5.03
CA PHE A 81 11.71 17.85 5.51
C PHE A 81 11.90 18.71 6.78
N ARG A 82 10.95 19.59 7.04
CA ARG A 82 10.98 20.42 8.25
C ARG A 82 10.56 19.57 9.45
N GLY A 83 11.49 19.37 10.39
CA GLY A 83 11.19 18.83 11.71
C GLY A 83 10.73 19.91 12.68
N ALA A 84 10.56 19.57 13.96
CA ALA A 84 10.09 20.49 14.98
C ALA A 84 10.98 21.73 15.17
N SER A 85 12.29 21.57 15.11
CA SER A 85 13.26 22.64 15.36
C SER A 85 14.23 22.88 14.18
N ALA A 86 14.46 21.91 13.32
CA ALA A 86 15.43 22.00 12.22
C ALA A 86 14.97 21.15 11.04
N ASP A 87 15.61 21.39 9.89
CA ASP A 87 15.46 20.52 8.73
C ASP A 87 16.09 19.15 9.03
N GLN A 88 15.36 18.08 8.66
CA GLN A 88 15.75 16.71 8.93
C GLN A 88 15.88 15.93 7.63
N ARG A 89 16.74 14.93 7.67
CA ARG A 89 16.93 13.96 6.59
C ARG A 89 15.91 12.84 6.73
N LEU A 90 15.24 12.54 5.63
CA LEU A 90 14.59 11.25 5.44
C LEU A 90 15.44 10.45 4.44
N ALA A 91 16.07 9.39 4.91
CA ALA A 91 16.83 8.50 4.06
C ALA A 91 15.95 7.90 2.99
N ILE A 92 16.50 7.67 1.79
CA ILE A 92 15.77 7.00 0.71
C ILE A 92 15.22 5.65 1.19
N GLY A 93 13.96 5.36 0.83
CA GLY A 93 13.33 4.07 1.11
C GLY A 93 13.88 2.94 0.23
N THR A 94 13.35 1.76 0.42
CA THR A 94 13.61 0.59 -0.44
C THR A 94 12.61 0.49 -1.57
N ALA A 95 12.95 -0.27 -2.63
CA ALA A 95 12.07 -0.48 -3.77
C ALA A 95 10.68 -0.96 -3.33
N GLY A 96 9.63 -0.37 -3.88
CA GLY A 96 8.22 -0.69 -3.57
C GLY A 96 7.64 0.06 -2.37
N GLN A 97 8.43 0.82 -1.62
CA GLN A 97 7.90 1.70 -0.57
C GLN A 97 7.33 3.00 -1.14
N VAL A 98 6.35 3.55 -0.45
CA VAL A 98 5.78 4.89 -0.73
C VAL A 98 6.09 5.85 0.42
N LEU A 99 6.24 7.12 0.09
CA LEU A 99 6.33 8.18 1.08
C LEU A 99 4.94 8.40 1.71
N LYS A 100 4.85 8.32 3.01
CA LYS A 100 3.61 8.54 3.76
C LYS A 100 3.85 9.40 5.00
N VAL A 101 2.77 9.96 5.53
CA VAL A 101 2.80 10.61 6.86
C VAL A 101 2.98 9.51 7.90
N ASN A 102 3.87 9.74 8.88
CA ASN A 102 4.09 8.80 9.97
C ASN A 102 2.88 8.72 10.93
N SER A 103 2.82 7.70 11.77
CA SER A 103 1.70 7.44 12.69
C SER A 103 1.45 8.57 13.69
N SER A 104 2.45 9.40 14.00
CA SER A 104 2.33 10.55 14.90
C SER A 104 1.90 11.83 14.19
N ALA A 105 1.67 11.81 12.87
CA ALA A 105 1.29 12.95 12.03
C ALA A 105 2.22 14.17 12.15
N ASN A 106 3.49 13.98 12.48
CA ASN A 106 4.49 15.03 12.69
C ASN A 106 5.70 14.95 11.76
N GLY A 107 5.66 14.07 10.76
CA GLY A 107 6.72 13.88 9.79
C GLY A 107 6.35 12.85 8.72
N TYR A 108 7.34 12.46 7.94
CA TYR A 108 7.19 11.51 6.85
C TYR A 108 8.04 10.27 7.11
N GLU A 109 7.60 9.15 6.55
CA GLU A 109 8.33 7.89 6.54
C GLU A 109 8.09 7.15 5.22
N PHE A 110 9.01 6.28 4.84
CA PHE A 110 8.78 5.31 3.78
C PHE A 110 8.18 4.04 4.39
N GLY A 111 7.14 3.53 3.77
CA GLY A 111 6.49 2.29 4.18
C GLY A 111 5.76 1.63 3.02
N THR A 112 5.24 0.44 3.27
CA THR A 112 4.36 -0.21 2.29
C THR A 112 3.16 0.67 2.00
N GLY A 113 2.86 0.89 0.72
CA GLY A 113 1.62 1.52 0.30
C GLY A 113 0.43 0.69 0.78
N GLY A 114 -0.61 1.35 1.31
CA GLY A 114 -1.87 0.65 1.61
C GLY A 114 -2.55 0.22 0.31
N GLY A 115 -3.36 -0.85 0.37
CA GLY A 115 -4.16 -1.30 -0.76
C GLY A 115 -3.82 -2.70 -1.25
N VAL A 116 -3.95 -2.92 -2.56
CA VAL A 116 -3.69 -4.21 -3.20
C VAL A 116 -2.22 -4.36 -3.52
N ILE A 117 -1.57 -5.41 -2.98
CA ILE A 117 -0.14 -5.71 -3.19
C ILE A 117 0.05 -6.53 -4.46
N GLN A 118 -0.80 -7.53 -4.65
CA GLN A 118 -0.78 -8.40 -5.83
C GLN A 118 -2.18 -8.88 -6.18
N THR A 119 -2.38 -9.18 -7.45
CA THR A 119 -3.63 -9.73 -7.98
C THR A 119 -3.33 -10.95 -8.82
N LYS A 120 -4.11 -12.00 -8.65
CA LYS A 120 -4.12 -13.20 -9.48
C LYS A 120 -5.53 -13.49 -9.92
N SER A 121 -5.71 -14.00 -11.13
CA SER A 121 -7.03 -14.31 -11.67
C SER A 121 -6.99 -15.57 -12.51
N ALA A 122 -8.07 -16.32 -12.46
CA ALA A 122 -8.35 -17.39 -13.40
C ALA A 122 -9.68 -17.10 -14.12
N PHE A 123 -9.68 -17.37 -15.42
CA PHE A 123 -10.85 -17.30 -16.29
C PHE A 123 -11.01 -18.65 -16.98
N THR A 124 -12.24 -19.15 -17.06
CA THR A 124 -12.52 -20.42 -17.73
C THR A 124 -13.82 -20.37 -18.52
N GLN A 125 -13.79 -21.01 -19.68
CA GLN A 125 -14.95 -21.31 -20.52
C GLN A 125 -15.20 -22.83 -20.58
N ALA A 126 -14.41 -23.61 -19.84
CA ALA A 126 -14.59 -25.04 -19.75
C ALA A 126 -15.98 -25.38 -19.22
N THR A 127 -16.64 -26.32 -19.87
CA THR A 127 -17.91 -26.86 -19.44
C THR A 127 -17.69 -28.11 -18.60
N GLN A 128 -18.53 -28.34 -17.61
CA GLN A 128 -18.47 -29.51 -16.75
C GLN A 128 -19.87 -29.83 -16.22
N THR A 129 -20.17 -31.09 -16.06
CA THR A 129 -21.39 -31.51 -15.33
C THR A 129 -21.02 -32.38 -14.14
N THR A 130 -21.85 -32.34 -13.10
CA THR A 130 -21.77 -33.26 -11.98
C THR A 130 -23.15 -33.65 -11.50
N ASN A 131 -23.31 -34.91 -11.13
CA ASN A 131 -24.46 -35.47 -10.39
C ASN A 131 -24.01 -36.02 -9.03
N SER A 132 -22.82 -35.63 -8.57
CA SER A 132 -22.21 -36.10 -7.33
C SER A 132 -22.85 -35.43 -6.12
N GLY A 133 -23.20 -36.22 -5.10
CA GLY A 133 -23.55 -35.70 -3.77
C GLY A 133 -22.35 -35.09 -3.01
N SER A 134 -21.12 -35.43 -3.41
CA SER A 134 -19.89 -34.82 -2.89
C SER A 134 -19.44 -33.68 -3.77
N PHE A 135 -18.93 -32.63 -3.14
CA PHE A 135 -18.39 -31.47 -3.86
C PHE A 135 -17.17 -31.82 -4.71
N VAL A 136 -17.19 -31.39 -5.96
CA VAL A 136 -16.10 -31.52 -6.93
C VAL A 136 -15.65 -30.16 -7.42
N ASP A 137 -14.37 -30.00 -7.76
CA ASP A 137 -13.81 -28.75 -8.24
C ASP A 137 -14.43 -28.34 -9.59
N CYS A 138 -14.81 -27.08 -9.75
CA CYS A 138 -15.20 -26.52 -11.03
C CYS A 138 -13.95 -26.35 -11.91
N THR A 139 -13.95 -26.97 -13.09
CA THR A 139 -12.81 -27.06 -14.00
C THR A 139 -12.28 -25.67 -14.40
N GLY A 140 -11.02 -25.41 -14.10
CA GLY A 140 -10.35 -24.16 -14.44
C GLY A 140 -10.75 -22.97 -13.58
N LEU A 141 -11.61 -23.13 -12.57
CA LEU A 141 -12.01 -22.06 -11.65
C LEU A 141 -11.25 -22.17 -10.33
N SER A 142 -9.93 -22.09 -10.44
CA SER A 142 -9.01 -22.10 -9.31
C SER A 142 -7.84 -21.16 -9.55
N VAL A 143 -7.33 -20.52 -8.49
CA VAL A 143 -6.22 -19.58 -8.55
C VAL A 143 -5.36 -19.69 -7.30
N THR A 144 -4.04 -19.65 -7.46
CA THR A 144 -3.10 -19.75 -6.35
C THR A 144 -2.41 -18.42 -6.13
N ILE A 145 -2.30 -18.02 -4.87
CA ILE A 145 -1.60 -16.82 -4.42
C ILE A 145 -0.74 -17.15 -3.20
N THR A 146 0.43 -16.50 -3.09
CA THR A 146 1.33 -16.63 -1.93
C THR A 146 1.36 -15.29 -1.22
N PRO A 147 0.80 -15.16 0.00
CA PRO A 147 0.82 -13.90 0.74
C PRO A 147 2.26 -13.46 1.05
N THR A 148 2.53 -12.17 0.97
CA THR A 148 3.84 -11.58 1.29
C THR A 148 4.03 -11.34 2.78
N SER A 149 2.94 -11.35 3.55
CA SER A 149 2.93 -11.24 5.02
C SER A 149 1.78 -12.05 5.61
N SER A 150 2.03 -12.66 6.78
CA SER A 150 1.01 -13.40 7.55
C SER A 150 -0.12 -12.52 8.09
N SER A 151 0.08 -11.19 8.17
CA SER A 151 -0.94 -10.23 8.57
C SER A 151 -1.86 -9.82 7.43
N ASN A 152 -1.45 -10.03 6.17
CA ASN A 152 -2.21 -9.62 5.02
C ASN A 152 -3.44 -10.50 4.81
N LYS A 153 -4.45 -9.94 4.18
CA LYS A 153 -5.69 -10.62 3.86
C LYS A 153 -5.80 -10.87 2.36
N ILE A 154 -6.61 -11.85 1.99
CA ILE A 154 -6.89 -12.17 0.59
C ILE A 154 -8.35 -11.87 0.31
N LEU A 155 -8.60 -10.83 -0.51
CA LEU A 155 -9.93 -10.57 -1.05
C LEU A 155 -10.17 -11.50 -2.24
N VAL A 156 -11.14 -12.39 -2.10
CA VAL A 156 -11.57 -13.33 -3.13
C VAL A 156 -12.83 -12.78 -3.79
N LEU A 157 -12.77 -12.58 -5.10
CA LEU A 157 -13.92 -12.20 -5.94
C LEU A 157 -14.22 -13.37 -6.88
N TYR A 158 -15.46 -13.75 -7.02
CA TYR A 158 -15.85 -14.85 -7.91
C TYR A 158 -17.15 -14.53 -8.66
N SER A 159 -17.21 -15.01 -9.89
CA SER A 159 -18.42 -14.96 -10.71
C SER A 159 -18.43 -16.19 -11.61
N PHE A 160 -19.49 -17.00 -11.52
CA PHE A 160 -19.60 -18.22 -12.29
C PHE A 160 -21.00 -18.40 -12.86
N CYS A 161 -21.04 -19.04 -14.04
CA CYS A 161 -22.29 -19.41 -14.71
C CYS A 161 -22.61 -20.87 -14.49
N PHE A 162 -23.90 -21.18 -14.39
CA PHE A 162 -24.37 -22.55 -14.24
C PHE A 162 -25.80 -22.73 -14.71
N GLY A 163 -26.15 -23.95 -15.10
CA GLY A 163 -27.51 -24.46 -15.26
C GLY A 163 -27.75 -25.59 -14.26
N ILE A 164 -28.98 -25.86 -13.94
CA ILE A 164 -29.37 -26.97 -13.06
C ILE A 164 -30.47 -27.80 -13.76
N SER A 165 -30.29 -29.12 -13.80
CA SER A 165 -31.34 -30.02 -14.12
C SER A 165 -31.75 -30.83 -12.88
N GLY A 166 -33.06 -31.07 -12.69
CA GLY A 166 -33.57 -31.66 -11.48
C GLY A 166 -33.82 -30.61 -10.39
N GLN A 167 -33.63 -30.96 -9.13
CA GLN A 167 -34.11 -30.13 -8.02
C GLN A 167 -33.08 -29.28 -7.34
N HIS A 168 -31.84 -29.73 -7.19
CA HIS A 168 -30.91 -29.05 -6.29
C HIS A 168 -29.47 -29.03 -6.81
N GLY A 169 -28.82 -27.91 -6.59
CA GLY A 169 -27.40 -27.74 -6.81
C GLY A 169 -26.81 -26.79 -5.79
N GLY A 170 -25.57 -27.03 -5.36
CA GLY A 170 -24.86 -26.20 -4.40
C GLY A 170 -23.46 -25.90 -4.84
N PHE A 171 -22.96 -24.72 -4.43
CA PHE A 171 -21.59 -24.24 -4.67
C PHE A 171 -20.95 -23.84 -3.36
N ARG A 172 -19.62 -24.04 -3.25
CA ARG A 172 -18.85 -23.59 -2.09
C ARG A 172 -17.49 -23.03 -2.49
N LEU A 173 -17.01 -22.08 -1.69
CA LEU A 173 -15.66 -21.54 -1.79
C LEU A 173 -14.72 -22.35 -0.92
N MET A 174 -13.56 -22.65 -1.46
CA MET A 174 -12.48 -23.38 -0.77
C MET A 174 -11.20 -22.56 -0.77
N ARG A 175 -10.47 -22.64 0.35
CA ARG A 175 -9.03 -22.40 0.40
C ARG A 175 -8.36 -23.74 0.62
N ASP A 176 -7.58 -24.19 -0.34
CA ASP A 176 -6.95 -25.52 -0.34
C ASP A 176 -7.99 -26.65 -0.15
N SER A 177 -7.96 -27.31 0.98
CA SER A 177 -8.94 -28.33 1.41
C SER A 177 -10.01 -27.79 2.38
N THR A 178 -9.92 -26.53 2.80
CA THR A 178 -10.78 -25.93 3.82
C THR A 178 -11.91 -25.13 3.20
N PRO A 179 -13.19 -25.41 3.49
CA PRO A 179 -14.30 -24.56 3.11
C PRO A 179 -14.24 -23.22 3.86
N ILE A 180 -14.35 -22.10 3.12
CA ILE A 180 -14.31 -20.74 3.67
C ILE A 180 -15.48 -19.91 3.14
N GLY A 181 -15.93 -18.90 3.90
CA GLY A 181 -16.96 -17.96 3.47
C GLY A 181 -18.31 -18.59 3.18
N ASN A 182 -18.52 -19.84 3.59
CA ASN A 182 -19.78 -20.55 3.40
C ASN A 182 -20.73 -20.32 4.57
N GLY A 183 -22.03 -20.53 4.34
CA GLY A 183 -23.02 -20.51 5.41
C GLY A 183 -22.72 -21.56 6.50
N ALA A 184 -23.22 -21.33 7.71
CA ALA A 184 -23.05 -22.25 8.80
C ALA A 184 -23.87 -23.53 8.59
N GLY A 185 -23.28 -24.70 8.90
CA GLY A 185 -23.99 -25.98 8.96
C GLY A 185 -25.01 -26.00 10.12
N ALA A 186 -26.18 -26.55 9.89
CA ALA A 186 -27.20 -26.74 10.94
C ALA A 186 -28.02 -27.98 10.65
N GLY A 187 -27.86 -29.04 11.42
CA GLY A 187 -28.46 -30.33 11.19
C GLY A 187 -28.01 -30.88 9.82
N ASN A 188 -28.97 -31.23 8.97
CA ASN A 188 -28.69 -31.76 7.63
C ASN A 188 -28.46 -30.69 6.54
N ARG A 189 -28.40 -29.42 6.92
CA ARG A 189 -28.16 -28.31 5.97
C ARG A 189 -26.71 -28.30 5.50
N VAL A 190 -26.55 -28.21 4.20
CA VAL A 190 -25.22 -28.20 3.57
C VAL A 190 -24.60 -26.82 3.66
N PRO A 191 -23.41 -26.65 4.29
CA PRO A 191 -22.69 -25.37 4.24
C PRO A 191 -22.24 -25.06 2.82
N CYS A 192 -22.70 -23.95 2.27
CA CYS A 192 -22.40 -23.55 0.90
C CYS A 192 -22.44 -22.02 0.74
N LEU A 193 -21.90 -21.51 -0.36
CA LEU A 193 -22.05 -20.12 -0.80
C LEU A 193 -23.49 -19.87 -1.27
N ALA A 194 -23.98 -20.81 -2.06
CA ALA A 194 -25.28 -20.75 -2.68
C ALA A 194 -25.84 -22.16 -2.86
N PHE A 195 -27.11 -22.28 -2.69
CA PHE A 195 -27.86 -23.52 -2.90
C PHE A 195 -29.10 -23.19 -3.72
N PHE A 196 -29.21 -23.79 -4.89
CA PHE A 196 -30.23 -23.49 -5.88
C PHE A 196 -31.25 -24.61 -5.97
N TYR A 197 -32.49 -24.24 -6.20
CA TYR A 197 -33.58 -25.14 -6.42
C TYR A 197 -34.06 -25.05 -7.87
N GLY A 198 -33.83 -26.09 -8.64
CA GLY A 198 -34.07 -26.13 -10.08
C GLY A 198 -35.48 -26.53 -10.52
N TYR A 199 -36.43 -26.75 -9.61
CA TYR A 199 -37.78 -27.28 -9.96
C TYR A 199 -38.59 -26.41 -10.93
N ASN A 200 -38.33 -25.10 -10.92
CA ASN A 200 -38.97 -24.13 -11.80
C ASN A 200 -38.01 -23.58 -12.88
N HIS A 201 -36.77 -24.09 -12.96
CA HIS A 201 -35.84 -23.67 -13.99
C HIS A 201 -36.17 -24.37 -15.30
N ASN A 202 -36.23 -23.58 -16.36
CA ASN A 202 -36.34 -24.09 -17.71
C ASN A 202 -35.01 -24.74 -18.10
N GLU A 203 -35.05 -25.79 -18.92
CA GLU A 203 -33.84 -26.43 -19.46
C GLU A 203 -32.92 -25.48 -20.24
N TYR A 204 -33.42 -24.30 -20.59
CA TYR A 204 -32.69 -23.23 -21.26
C TYR A 204 -32.16 -22.13 -20.30
N ASP A 205 -32.41 -22.26 -19.01
CA ASP A 205 -31.93 -21.24 -18.06
C ASP A 205 -30.47 -21.46 -17.72
N MET A 206 -29.73 -20.37 -17.80
CA MET A 206 -28.36 -20.25 -17.29
C MET A 206 -28.30 -19.08 -16.34
N GLU A 207 -27.87 -19.33 -15.13
CA GLU A 207 -27.71 -18.32 -14.11
C GLU A 207 -26.26 -17.93 -13.93
N ARG A 208 -26.04 -16.75 -13.36
CA ARG A 208 -24.74 -16.28 -12.91
C ARG A 208 -24.83 -15.97 -11.42
N TYR A 209 -23.91 -16.53 -10.67
CA TYR A 209 -23.72 -16.19 -9.26
C TYR A 209 -22.36 -15.53 -9.06
N GLY A 210 -22.31 -14.46 -8.24
CA GLY A 210 -21.09 -13.76 -7.94
C GLY A 210 -21.10 -13.24 -6.51
N GLY A 211 -19.91 -13.05 -5.98
CA GLY A 211 -19.73 -12.56 -4.64
C GLY A 211 -18.26 -12.31 -4.30
N ASN A 212 -18.04 -12.03 -3.03
CA ASN A 212 -16.70 -11.81 -2.49
C ASN A 212 -16.57 -12.40 -1.09
N TYR A 213 -15.33 -12.63 -0.68
CA TYR A 213 -14.99 -13.02 0.67
C TYR A 213 -13.60 -12.50 1.02
N LEU A 214 -13.45 -11.90 2.20
CA LEU A 214 -12.15 -11.44 2.69
C LEU A 214 -11.59 -12.50 3.65
N ASP A 215 -10.62 -13.27 3.18
CA ASP A 215 -9.96 -14.32 3.93
C ASP A 215 -8.75 -13.82 4.70
N SER A 216 -8.42 -14.52 5.78
CA SER A 216 -7.24 -14.29 6.61
C SER A 216 -6.45 -15.60 6.71
N PRO A 217 -5.54 -15.89 5.78
CA PRO A 217 -4.77 -17.13 5.80
C PRO A 217 -3.93 -17.30 7.06
N GLY A 218 -3.32 -16.22 7.53
CA GLY A 218 -2.52 -16.18 8.75
C GLY A 218 -1.07 -16.67 8.57
N ASP A 219 -0.65 -16.97 7.34
CA ASP A 219 0.69 -17.42 7.01
C ASP A 219 1.13 -16.92 5.61
N THR A 220 2.34 -17.31 5.18
CA THR A 220 2.93 -16.94 3.88
C THR A 220 3.10 -18.14 2.95
N ASN A 221 2.32 -19.20 3.16
CA ASN A 221 2.31 -20.35 2.25
C ASN A 221 1.48 -20.05 1.00
N ALA A 222 1.70 -20.82 -0.05
CA ALA A 222 0.87 -20.74 -1.25
C ALA A 222 -0.52 -21.33 -0.96
N HIS A 223 -1.58 -20.56 -1.19
CA HIS A 223 -2.97 -20.99 -1.03
C HIS A 223 -3.70 -21.01 -2.36
N THR A 224 -4.46 -22.07 -2.60
CA THR A 224 -5.31 -22.22 -3.78
C THR A 224 -6.77 -21.98 -3.41
N TYR A 225 -7.34 -20.94 -4.01
CA TYR A 225 -8.76 -20.59 -3.90
C TYR A 225 -9.51 -21.17 -5.10
N LYS A 226 -10.64 -21.83 -4.84
CA LYS A 226 -11.41 -22.50 -5.88
C LYS A 226 -12.89 -22.59 -5.53
N ILE A 227 -13.72 -22.73 -6.56
CA ILE A 227 -15.14 -23.02 -6.43
C ILE A 227 -15.35 -24.50 -6.66
N GLN A 228 -16.19 -25.11 -5.82
CA GLN A 228 -16.67 -26.49 -5.98
C GLN A 228 -18.18 -26.50 -6.15
N MET A 229 -18.69 -27.53 -6.81
CA MET A 229 -20.11 -27.76 -7.05
C MET A 229 -20.54 -29.20 -6.67
N ALA A 230 -21.80 -29.38 -6.29
CA ALA A 230 -22.36 -30.67 -5.96
C ALA A 230 -23.88 -30.66 -6.11
N THR A 231 -24.49 -31.88 -6.08
CA THR A 231 -25.92 -32.10 -5.92
C THR A 231 -26.20 -32.92 -4.64
N PRO A 232 -26.05 -32.30 -3.45
CA PRO A 232 -26.09 -33.04 -2.18
C PRO A 232 -27.46 -33.73 -1.89
N HIS A 233 -28.53 -33.22 -2.50
CA HIS A 233 -29.85 -33.83 -2.41
C HIS A 233 -30.12 -34.66 -3.66
N SER A 234 -30.50 -35.94 -3.46
CA SER A 234 -30.79 -36.89 -4.54
C SER A 234 -29.67 -36.98 -5.60
N PRO A 235 -28.45 -37.37 -5.19
CA PRO A 235 -27.37 -37.58 -6.13
C PRO A 235 -27.75 -38.61 -7.18
N GLY A 236 -27.27 -38.43 -8.40
CA GLY A 236 -27.61 -39.27 -9.56
C GLY A 236 -28.81 -38.79 -10.36
N ASN A 237 -29.76 -38.08 -9.74
CA ASN A 237 -30.98 -37.58 -10.42
C ASN A 237 -30.92 -36.07 -10.71
N ASN A 238 -30.10 -35.36 -10.01
CA ASN A 238 -29.87 -33.91 -10.20
C ASN A 238 -28.50 -33.67 -10.84
N HIS A 239 -28.39 -32.64 -11.66
CA HIS A 239 -27.11 -32.26 -12.27
C HIS A 239 -26.88 -30.75 -12.14
N VAL A 240 -25.66 -30.39 -11.87
CA VAL A 240 -25.16 -29.01 -12.04
C VAL A 240 -24.32 -28.96 -13.31
N HIS A 241 -24.67 -28.03 -14.16
CA HIS A 241 -24.02 -27.76 -15.45
C HIS A 241 -23.19 -26.47 -15.32
N PHE A 242 -21.90 -26.59 -15.27
CA PHE A 242 -20.99 -25.44 -15.11
C PHE A 242 -20.67 -24.83 -16.48
N ASN A 243 -20.88 -23.52 -16.62
CA ASN A 243 -20.72 -22.72 -17.83
C ASN A 243 -21.63 -23.10 -19.02
N TYR A 244 -22.74 -23.79 -18.77
CA TYR A 244 -23.72 -24.05 -19.82
C TYR A 244 -25.09 -24.37 -19.22
N GLN A 245 -26.14 -24.36 -20.07
CA GLN A 245 -27.50 -24.72 -19.76
C GLN A 245 -27.68 -26.24 -19.72
N TYR A 246 -28.74 -26.71 -19.10
CA TYR A 246 -29.06 -28.15 -19.16
C TYR A 246 -29.26 -28.64 -20.60
N ASN A 247 -30.04 -27.92 -21.42
CA ASN A 247 -30.18 -28.21 -22.84
C ASN A 247 -29.07 -27.54 -23.65
N ASP A 248 -27.93 -28.23 -23.81
CA ASP A 248 -26.74 -27.74 -24.56
C ASP A 248 -26.82 -28.19 -26.04
N THR A 249 -27.92 -27.87 -26.72
CA THR A 249 -28.08 -28.14 -28.16
C THR A 249 -27.44 -27.05 -29.03
N ASN A 250 -27.07 -27.38 -30.26
CA ASN A 250 -26.55 -26.40 -31.21
C ASN A 250 -27.69 -25.58 -31.83
N GLN A 251 -28.29 -24.71 -31.05
CA GLN A 251 -29.43 -23.87 -31.46
C GLN A 251 -29.15 -22.42 -31.02
N ASN A 252 -29.77 -21.45 -31.69
CA ASN A 252 -29.60 -20.02 -31.42
C ASN A 252 -30.23 -19.54 -30.09
N HIS A 253 -30.99 -20.38 -29.40
CA HIS A 253 -31.59 -20.11 -28.09
C HIS A 253 -30.88 -20.84 -26.94
N THR A 254 -29.72 -21.46 -27.21
CA THR A 254 -28.84 -22.04 -26.18
C THR A 254 -27.56 -21.26 -26.07
N GLY A 255 -26.96 -21.20 -24.88
CA GLY A 255 -25.78 -20.40 -24.62
C GLY A 255 -24.78 -21.09 -23.70
N ARG A 256 -23.54 -20.70 -23.83
CA ARG A 256 -22.43 -21.07 -22.92
C ARG A 256 -21.87 -19.84 -22.25
N GLY A 257 -21.58 -19.97 -20.98
CA GLY A 257 -21.04 -18.91 -20.15
C GLY A 257 -19.54 -19.01 -19.92
N SER A 258 -19.05 -18.09 -19.16
CA SER A 258 -17.68 -18.07 -18.65
C SER A 258 -17.66 -17.74 -17.19
N SER A 259 -16.63 -18.19 -16.49
CA SER A 259 -16.49 -17.97 -15.06
C SER A 259 -15.11 -17.42 -14.71
N THR A 260 -15.07 -16.64 -13.63
CA THR A 260 -13.83 -16.01 -13.14
C THR A 260 -13.70 -16.17 -11.64
N ILE A 261 -12.46 -16.29 -11.18
CA ILE A 261 -12.08 -16.11 -9.79
C ILE A 261 -10.85 -15.22 -9.75
N THR A 262 -10.90 -14.19 -8.92
CA THR A 262 -9.79 -13.25 -8.73
C THR A 262 -9.47 -13.16 -7.25
N VAL A 263 -8.22 -13.20 -6.91
CA VAL A 263 -7.71 -13.02 -5.55
C VAL A 263 -6.77 -11.83 -5.51
N MET A 264 -6.92 -11.01 -4.49
CA MET A 264 -6.12 -9.82 -4.27
C MET A 264 -5.55 -9.86 -2.85
N GLU A 265 -4.22 -9.79 -2.74
CA GLU A 265 -3.60 -9.58 -1.44
C GLU A 265 -3.76 -8.11 -1.04
N VAL A 266 -4.34 -7.89 0.13
CA VAL A 266 -4.60 -6.55 0.68
C VAL A 266 -3.93 -6.38 2.03
N ILE A 267 -3.37 -5.21 2.26
CA ILE A 267 -2.84 -4.81 3.57
C ILE A 267 -4.04 -4.47 4.46
N PRO A 268 -4.12 -5.00 5.69
CA PRO A 268 -5.21 -4.71 6.63
C PRO A 268 -5.20 -3.27 7.12
#